data_d995c720fd97d6737f9b2fe5965d2665
#
_entry.id   d995c720fd97d6737f9b2fe5965d2665
#
_cell.length_a   1.000
_cell.length_b   1.000
_cell.length_c   1.000
_cell.angle_alpha   90.00
_cell.angle_beta   90.00
_cell.angle_gamma   90.00
#
_symmetry.space_group_name_H-M   'P 1'
#
loop_
_entity.id
_entity.type
_entity.pdbx_description
1 polymer ?
#
loop_
_entity_poly.entity_id
_entity_poly.type
_entity_poly.pdbx_seq_one_letter_code
_entity_poly.pdbx_strand_id
1 'polypeptide(L)'
;MSDKCNLIKDILPLYVEDMVSTDTREFVREHLEHCAECRVEFERMRKATKFIPDADPDTDIVPLKRVKRDLFIKRLQTICFTAILACAIVMIVFGILTSPKFFPYSANLLNVIDGPDGSVIITFDSEVTGYSCNEVFDNETETAIYRINAWTTTWDLHLSNRGKQNMVIPFDRETEIQIFYAQNDGSEDVLIYGPNQNTEENGVTLPRLILMPYFLLAFLALVVLAILRVLLRNKQAIVVWVDRAIPFPISYMAAQLCTKGFNFTTYSSQRDFCIIILVAMLLYFAMLTGKS
;
A
#
# COMPACT_ATOMS: atom_id res chain seq x y z
N MET A 1 33.26 5.39 74.16
CA MET A 1 33.80 6.09 72.99
C MET A 1 33.21 5.56 71.63
N SER A 2 32.53 4.41 71.61
CA SER A 2 32.00 3.80 70.33
C SER A 2 30.81 4.52 69.72
N ASP A 3 29.88 5.07 70.48
CA ASP A 3 28.59 5.57 69.92
C ASP A 3 28.77 6.83 69.04
N LYS A 4 29.73 7.71 69.40
CA LYS A 4 30.01 8.90 68.58
C LYS A 4 30.65 8.55 67.22
N CYS A 5 31.52 7.52 67.15
CA CYS A 5 32.16 7.09 65.93
C CYS A 5 31.12 6.48 64.95
N ASN A 6 30.15 5.74 65.41
CA ASN A 6 29.09 5.18 64.57
C ASN A 6 28.23 6.31 63.93
N LEU A 7 27.83 7.28 64.71
CA LEU A 7 27.08 8.45 64.23
C LEU A 7 27.89 9.22 63.18
N ILE A 8 29.20 9.42 63.41
CA ILE A 8 30.06 10.09 62.43
C ILE A 8 30.18 9.28 61.14
N LYS A 9 30.33 7.96 61.21
CA LYS A 9 30.44 7.09 60.00
C LYS A 9 29.17 7.16 59.19
N ASP A 10 27.99 7.28 59.82
CA ASP A 10 26.70 7.41 59.08
C ASP A 10 26.56 8.76 58.37
N ILE A 11 27.15 9.84 58.92
CA ILE A 11 27.09 11.19 58.37
C ILE A 11 28.22 11.43 57.34
N LEU A 12 29.28 10.66 57.39
CA LEU A 12 30.50 10.85 56.58
C LEU A 12 30.23 10.94 55.08
N PRO A 13 29.34 10.11 54.47
CA PRO A 13 29.01 10.24 53.03
C PRO A 13 28.43 11.60 52.67
N LEU A 14 27.47 12.10 53.45
CA LEU A 14 26.86 13.42 53.25
C LEU A 14 27.86 14.56 53.47
N TYR A 15 28.81 14.40 54.44
CA TYR A 15 29.88 15.35 54.70
C TYR A 15 30.87 15.46 53.52
N VAL A 16 31.18 14.33 52.87
CA VAL A 16 32.07 14.29 51.69
C VAL A 16 31.42 14.97 50.50
N GLU A 17 30.11 14.85 50.35
CA GLU A 17 29.32 15.45 49.26
C GLU A 17 28.90 16.91 49.57
N ASP A 18 29.38 17.49 50.69
CA ASP A 18 29.04 18.85 51.12
C ASP A 18 27.54 19.13 51.38
N MET A 19 26.78 18.06 51.71
CA MET A 19 25.34 18.10 51.88
C MET A 19 24.88 18.17 53.35
N VAL A 20 25.75 18.60 54.26
CA VAL A 20 25.48 18.77 55.70
C VAL A 20 25.34 20.23 56.09
N SER A 21 24.58 20.52 57.18
CA SER A 21 24.46 21.84 57.73
C SER A 21 25.80 22.34 58.31
N THR A 22 25.92 23.67 58.53
CA THR A 22 27.09 24.31 59.09
C THR A 22 27.47 23.74 60.45
N ASP A 23 26.49 23.52 61.32
CA ASP A 23 26.72 23.01 62.69
C ASP A 23 27.18 21.54 62.67
N THR A 24 26.58 20.74 61.80
CA THR A 24 26.97 19.34 61.61
C THR A 24 28.37 19.25 61.01
N ARG A 25 28.73 20.14 60.10
CA ARG A 25 30.07 20.24 59.49
C ARG A 25 31.14 20.50 60.56
N GLU A 26 30.87 21.44 61.46
CA GLU A 26 31.80 21.77 62.56
C GLU A 26 31.95 20.57 63.51
N PHE A 27 30.86 19.90 63.89
CA PHE A 27 30.85 18.71 64.70
C PHE A 27 31.63 17.54 64.11
N VAL A 28 31.48 17.27 62.85
CA VAL A 28 32.23 16.22 62.14
C VAL A 28 33.71 16.59 62.04
N ARG A 29 34.04 17.83 61.72
CA ARG A 29 35.42 18.32 61.65
C ARG A 29 36.15 18.14 62.98
N GLU A 30 35.56 18.55 64.08
CA GLU A 30 36.14 18.41 65.42
C GLU A 30 36.41 16.94 65.75
N HIS A 31 35.48 16.04 65.42
CA HIS A 31 35.67 14.62 65.65
C HIS A 31 36.81 14.03 64.81
N LEU A 32 36.89 14.43 63.52
CA LEU A 32 37.96 13.96 62.59
C LEU A 32 39.38 14.42 63.05
N GLU A 33 39.49 15.52 63.80
CA GLU A 33 40.75 15.96 64.38
C GLU A 33 41.26 15.02 65.48
N HIS A 34 40.33 14.40 66.22
CA HIS A 34 40.63 13.61 67.42
C HIS A 34 40.51 12.10 67.21
N CYS A 35 39.93 11.63 66.10
CA CYS A 35 39.74 10.21 65.84
C CYS A 35 40.44 9.77 64.54
N ALA A 36 41.51 8.98 64.67
CA ALA A 36 42.32 8.49 63.56
C ALA A 36 41.52 7.51 62.66
N GLU A 37 40.64 6.69 63.23
CA GLU A 37 39.85 5.68 62.50
C GLU A 37 38.85 6.36 61.54
N CYS A 38 38.12 7.35 62.06
CA CYS A 38 37.16 8.09 61.21
C CYS A 38 37.87 8.94 60.17
N ARG A 39 39.07 9.43 60.43
CA ARG A 39 39.88 10.16 59.45
C ARG A 39 40.29 9.27 58.28
N VAL A 40 40.71 8.04 58.50
CA VAL A 40 41.09 7.08 57.48
C VAL A 40 39.88 6.76 56.57
N GLU A 41 38.73 6.59 57.18
CA GLU A 41 37.49 6.32 56.43
C GLU A 41 37.04 7.54 55.61
N PHE A 42 37.18 8.73 56.14
CA PHE A 42 36.93 9.98 55.40
C PHE A 42 37.86 10.11 54.17
N GLU A 43 39.17 9.89 54.32
CA GLU A 43 40.11 9.95 53.21
C GLU A 43 39.85 8.88 52.18
N ARG A 44 39.39 7.69 52.59
CA ARG A 44 38.99 6.63 51.68
C ARG A 44 37.79 7.07 50.81
N MET A 45 36.77 7.62 51.43
CA MET A 45 35.57 8.09 50.72
C MET A 45 35.89 9.27 49.82
N ARG A 46 36.65 10.24 50.27
CA ARG A 46 37.10 11.41 49.49
C ARG A 46 37.90 11.02 48.26
N LYS A 47 38.75 9.99 48.35
CA LYS A 47 39.48 9.44 47.18
C LYS A 47 38.56 8.75 46.20
N ALA A 48 37.55 8.05 46.67
CA ALA A 48 36.55 7.41 45.82
C ALA A 48 35.69 8.44 45.07
N THR A 49 35.32 9.54 45.73
CA THR A 49 34.54 10.62 45.11
C THR A 49 35.35 11.43 44.07
N LYS A 50 36.68 11.56 44.25
CA LYS A 50 37.55 12.17 43.23
C LYS A 50 37.76 11.34 41.97
N PHE A 51 37.35 10.08 41.94
CA PHE A 51 37.41 9.20 40.78
C PHE A 51 36.16 9.22 39.91
N ILE A 52 35.20 10.12 40.16
CA ILE A 52 34.19 10.46 39.16
C ILE A 52 34.93 11.34 38.15
N PRO A 53 35.21 10.86 36.91
CA PRO A 53 35.79 11.72 35.90
C PRO A 53 34.85 12.92 35.75
N ASP A 54 35.40 14.13 35.74
CA ASP A 54 34.66 15.34 35.38
C ASP A 54 33.86 15.00 34.11
N ALA A 55 32.58 14.81 34.28
CA ALA A 55 31.70 14.55 33.16
C ALA A 55 31.74 15.82 32.31
N ASP A 56 32.45 15.75 31.19
CA ASP A 56 32.50 16.83 30.21
C ASP A 56 31.03 17.14 29.85
N PRO A 57 30.51 18.33 30.17
CA PRO A 57 29.08 18.66 29.98
C PRO A 57 28.63 18.51 28.51
N ASP A 58 29.58 18.48 27.58
CA ASP A 58 29.28 18.19 26.18
C ASP A 58 29.19 16.70 25.87
N THR A 59 29.80 15.81 26.66
CA THR A 59 29.79 14.37 26.41
C THR A 59 28.47 13.72 26.80
N ASP A 60 27.74 14.24 27.80
CA ASP A 60 26.46 13.70 28.28
C ASP A 60 25.26 14.06 27.40
N ILE A 61 25.37 15.11 26.58
CA ILE A 61 24.27 15.57 25.72
C ILE A 61 24.22 14.78 24.41
N VAL A 62 25.33 14.22 23.93
CA VAL A 62 25.45 13.52 22.65
C VAL A 62 24.59 12.24 22.60
N PRO A 63 24.62 11.33 23.62
CA PRO A 63 23.78 10.15 23.60
C PRO A 63 22.28 10.49 23.68
N LEU A 64 21.89 11.52 24.43
CA LEU A 64 20.50 11.96 24.55
C LEU A 64 19.94 12.51 23.22
N LYS A 65 20.74 13.28 22.49
CA LYS A 65 20.38 13.79 21.15
C LYS A 65 20.23 12.64 20.15
N ARG A 66 21.06 11.60 20.20
CA ARG A 66 20.94 10.40 19.35
C ARG A 66 19.63 9.66 19.65
N VAL A 67 19.37 9.37 20.92
CA VAL A 67 18.12 8.69 21.34
C VAL A 67 16.90 9.48 20.89
N LYS A 68 16.88 10.81 21.08
CA LYS A 68 15.76 11.66 20.63
C LYS A 68 15.58 11.61 19.12
N ARG A 69 16.66 11.62 18.35
CA ARG A 69 16.62 11.51 16.89
C ARG A 69 16.10 10.14 16.45
N ASP A 70 16.58 9.06 17.06
CA ASP A 70 16.18 7.70 16.72
C ASP A 70 14.70 7.45 17.07
N LEU A 71 14.23 7.99 18.19
CA LEU A 71 12.81 7.97 18.55
C LEU A 71 11.96 8.78 17.56
N PHE A 72 12.44 9.95 17.13
CA PHE A 72 11.74 10.76 16.13
C PHE A 72 11.65 10.03 14.78
N ILE A 73 12.77 9.41 14.31
CA ILE A 73 12.79 8.64 13.06
C ILE A 73 11.82 7.46 13.16
N LYS A 74 11.84 6.69 14.25
CA LYS A 74 10.91 5.57 14.45
C LYS A 74 9.45 6.03 14.47
N ARG A 75 9.16 7.15 15.12
CA ARG A 75 7.80 7.74 15.11
C ARG A 75 7.38 8.16 13.71
N LEU A 76 8.28 8.78 12.95
CA LEU A 76 8.02 9.17 11.56
C LEU A 76 7.78 7.95 10.67
N GLN A 77 8.59 6.90 10.80
CA GLN A 77 8.41 5.63 10.09
C GLN A 77 7.05 5.00 10.39
N THR A 78 6.62 4.97 11.66
CA THR A 78 5.31 4.45 12.04
C THR A 78 4.18 5.25 11.40
N ILE A 79 4.28 6.59 11.41
CA ILE A 79 3.28 7.46 10.77
C ILE A 79 3.24 7.22 9.25
N CYS A 80 4.39 7.15 8.60
CA CYS A 80 4.46 6.86 7.16
C CYS A 80 3.89 5.48 6.83
N PHE A 81 4.23 4.45 7.61
CA PHE A 81 3.71 3.10 7.43
C PHE A 81 2.18 3.06 7.54
N THR A 82 1.62 3.66 8.60
CA THR A 82 0.16 3.68 8.80
C THR A 82 -0.55 4.48 7.72
N ALA A 83 0.02 5.62 7.27
CA ALA A 83 -0.53 6.42 6.18
C ALA A 83 -0.54 5.65 4.85
N ILE A 84 0.56 4.98 4.50
CA ILE A 84 0.66 4.16 3.27
C ILE A 84 -0.35 3.01 3.32
N LEU A 85 -0.47 2.33 4.46
CA LEU A 85 -1.43 1.24 4.63
C LEU A 85 -2.87 1.74 4.50
N ALA A 86 -3.20 2.88 5.09
CA ALA A 86 -4.52 3.51 4.95
C ALA A 86 -4.82 3.85 3.48
N CYS A 87 -3.85 4.43 2.76
CA CYS A 87 -3.98 4.69 1.32
C CYS A 87 -4.20 3.40 0.52
N ALA A 88 -3.51 2.31 0.84
CA ALA A 88 -3.70 1.02 0.18
C ALA A 88 -5.13 0.49 0.38
N ILE A 89 -5.65 0.57 1.59
CA ILE A 89 -7.03 0.16 1.90
C ILE A 89 -8.04 1.02 1.11
N VAL A 90 -7.86 2.34 1.09
CA VAL A 90 -8.72 3.25 0.32
C VAL A 90 -8.70 2.89 -1.18
N MET A 91 -7.52 2.60 -1.74
CA MET A 91 -7.38 2.20 -3.15
C MET A 91 -8.05 0.86 -3.45
N ILE A 92 -7.97 -0.11 -2.54
CA ILE A 92 -8.67 -1.40 -2.69
C ILE A 92 -10.18 -1.18 -2.69
N VAL A 93 -10.70 -0.43 -1.71
CA VAL A 93 -12.12 -0.11 -1.62
C VAL A 93 -12.60 0.63 -2.87
N PHE A 94 -11.85 1.63 -3.32
CA PHE A 94 -12.13 2.36 -4.56
C PHE A 94 -12.14 1.41 -5.77
N GLY A 95 -11.17 0.49 -5.88
CA GLY A 95 -11.11 -0.50 -6.93
C GLY A 95 -12.34 -1.42 -6.97
N ILE A 96 -12.84 -1.83 -5.81
CA ILE A 96 -14.05 -2.66 -5.69
C ILE A 96 -15.29 -1.85 -6.06
N LEU A 97 -15.45 -0.64 -5.52
CA LEU A 97 -16.62 0.21 -5.76
C LEU A 97 -16.75 0.65 -7.23
N THR A 98 -15.64 0.89 -7.90
CA THR A 98 -15.59 1.28 -9.32
C THR A 98 -15.52 0.09 -10.28
N SER A 99 -15.64 -1.16 -9.79
CA SER A 99 -15.62 -2.34 -10.65
C SER A 99 -16.87 -2.37 -11.56
N PRO A 100 -16.72 -2.48 -12.89
CA PRO A 100 -17.86 -2.53 -13.79
C PRO A 100 -18.63 -3.82 -13.59
N LYS A 101 -19.95 -3.68 -13.46
CA LYS A 101 -20.93 -4.76 -13.49
C LYS A 101 -21.64 -4.68 -14.82
N PHE A 102 -21.35 -5.60 -15.71
CA PHE A 102 -21.92 -5.64 -17.05
C PHE A 102 -23.37 -6.12 -17.00
N PHE A 103 -24.22 -5.50 -17.82
CA PHE A 103 -25.59 -5.93 -17.99
C PHE A 103 -25.67 -7.00 -19.09
N PRO A 104 -26.42 -8.10 -18.88
CA PRO A 104 -26.82 -8.96 -19.97
C PRO A 104 -27.78 -8.20 -20.89
N TYR A 105 -27.82 -8.57 -22.16
CA TYR A 105 -28.77 -7.97 -23.11
C TYR A 105 -30.23 -8.17 -22.65
N SER A 106 -30.98 -7.10 -22.69
CA SER A 106 -32.45 -7.13 -22.56
C SER A 106 -33.07 -6.05 -23.46
N ALA A 107 -34.28 -6.27 -23.93
CA ALA A 107 -34.96 -5.35 -24.82
C ALA A 107 -35.20 -3.95 -24.20
N ASN A 108 -35.16 -3.84 -22.87
CA ASN A 108 -35.36 -2.58 -22.16
C ASN A 108 -34.03 -1.85 -21.88
N LEU A 109 -32.86 -2.54 -22.07
CA LEU A 109 -31.57 -2.00 -21.72
C LEU A 109 -31.13 -0.87 -22.66
N LEU A 110 -31.49 -0.98 -23.93
CA LEU A 110 -31.11 -0.02 -24.95
C LEU A 110 -32.21 0.10 -26.02
N ASN A 111 -32.29 1.29 -26.60
CA ASN A 111 -33.18 1.58 -27.72
C ASN A 111 -32.33 2.11 -28.87
N VAL A 112 -32.52 1.55 -30.07
CA VAL A 112 -31.79 1.91 -31.28
C VAL A 112 -32.76 2.67 -32.19
N ILE A 113 -32.36 3.84 -32.65
CA ILE A 113 -33.14 4.73 -33.51
C ILE A 113 -32.27 5.20 -34.66
N ASP A 114 -32.80 5.18 -35.88
CA ASP A 114 -32.17 5.77 -37.04
C ASP A 114 -32.22 7.29 -36.96
N GLY A 115 -31.04 7.93 -37.02
CA GLY A 115 -30.94 9.37 -37.04
C GLY A 115 -31.18 9.97 -38.42
N PRO A 116 -31.48 11.30 -38.49
CA PRO A 116 -31.83 11.98 -39.73
C PRO A 116 -30.73 11.98 -40.77
N ASP A 117 -29.48 11.87 -40.35
CA ASP A 117 -28.27 11.92 -41.21
C ASP A 117 -27.77 10.51 -41.58
N GLY A 118 -28.58 9.49 -41.37
CA GLY A 118 -28.15 8.08 -41.54
C GLY A 118 -27.33 7.54 -40.38
N SER A 119 -27.10 8.31 -39.29
CA SER A 119 -26.45 7.84 -38.09
C SER A 119 -27.35 6.91 -37.27
N VAL A 120 -26.75 5.97 -36.54
CA VAL A 120 -27.47 5.12 -35.61
C VAL A 120 -27.31 5.68 -34.18
N ILE A 121 -28.43 6.03 -33.57
CA ILE A 121 -28.47 6.57 -32.20
C ILE A 121 -28.89 5.47 -31.26
N ILE A 122 -28.06 5.14 -30.31
CA ILE A 122 -28.30 4.15 -29.27
C ILE A 122 -28.49 4.89 -27.94
N THR A 123 -29.66 4.72 -27.35
CA THR A 123 -30.03 5.30 -26.07
C THR A 123 -30.06 4.18 -25.02
N PHE A 124 -29.29 4.30 -23.99
CA PHE A 124 -29.24 3.33 -22.89
C PHE A 124 -30.24 3.69 -21.79
N ASP A 125 -30.64 2.67 -21.03
CA ASP A 125 -31.48 2.85 -19.84
C ASP A 125 -30.72 3.72 -18.78
N SER A 126 -31.50 4.31 -17.88
CA SER A 126 -30.99 5.17 -16.80
C SER A 126 -30.07 4.44 -15.79
N GLU A 127 -30.17 3.12 -15.70
CA GLU A 127 -29.31 2.28 -14.84
C GLU A 127 -27.90 2.10 -15.43
N VAL A 128 -27.71 2.32 -16.73
CA VAL A 128 -26.42 2.23 -17.41
C VAL A 128 -25.61 3.49 -17.12
N THR A 129 -24.50 3.32 -16.44
CA THR A 129 -23.60 4.42 -16.08
C THR A 129 -22.36 4.52 -16.96
N GLY A 130 -22.07 3.47 -17.73
CA GLY A 130 -20.98 3.46 -18.69
C GLY A 130 -21.23 2.46 -19.83
N TYR A 131 -20.62 2.75 -20.95
CA TYR A 131 -20.63 1.87 -22.13
C TYR A 131 -19.29 1.89 -22.83
N SER A 132 -19.00 0.87 -23.64
CA SER A 132 -17.90 0.90 -24.60
C SER A 132 -18.35 0.40 -25.96
N CYS A 133 -17.68 0.90 -26.98
CA CYS A 133 -17.87 0.48 -28.34
C CYS A 133 -16.51 0.12 -28.92
N ASN A 134 -16.39 -1.08 -29.46
CA ASN A 134 -15.21 -1.51 -30.21
C ASN A 134 -15.63 -1.72 -31.66
N GLU A 135 -14.96 -1.01 -32.56
CA GLU A 135 -15.12 -1.14 -33.99
C GLU A 135 -14.10 -2.16 -34.54
N VAL A 136 -14.59 -3.08 -35.33
CA VAL A 136 -13.79 -4.06 -36.08
C VAL A 136 -14.27 -4.02 -37.53
N PHE A 137 -13.37 -3.69 -38.44
CA PHE A 137 -13.69 -3.70 -39.86
C PHE A 137 -13.37 -5.08 -40.45
N ASP A 138 -14.37 -5.70 -41.03
CA ASP A 138 -14.20 -6.95 -41.75
C ASP A 138 -13.89 -6.66 -43.22
N ASN A 139 -12.64 -6.97 -43.62
CA ASN A 139 -12.18 -6.74 -45.00
C ASN A 139 -12.76 -7.71 -46.03
N GLU A 140 -13.34 -8.85 -45.60
CA GLU A 140 -13.89 -9.85 -46.50
C GLU A 140 -15.32 -9.48 -46.91
N THR A 141 -16.08 -8.91 -46.00
CA THR A 141 -17.49 -8.54 -46.23
C THR A 141 -17.70 -7.05 -46.46
N GLU A 142 -16.63 -6.23 -46.37
CA GLU A 142 -16.68 -4.77 -46.37
C GLU A 142 -17.70 -4.18 -45.36
N THR A 143 -17.86 -4.87 -44.20
CA THR A 143 -18.82 -4.55 -43.16
C THR A 143 -18.13 -3.99 -41.93
N ALA A 144 -18.64 -2.89 -41.37
CA ALA A 144 -18.20 -2.34 -40.11
C ALA A 144 -18.97 -3.01 -38.96
N ILE A 145 -18.28 -3.78 -38.15
CA ILE A 145 -18.85 -4.49 -37.00
C ILE A 145 -18.58 -3.69 -35.73
N TYR A 146 -19.64 -3.20 -35.09
CA TYR A 146 -19.57 -2.50 -33.82
C TYR A 146 -19.99 -3.43 -32.70
N ARG A 147 -19.10 -3.66 -31.70
CA ARG A 147 -19.41 -4.43 -30.51
C ARG A 147 -19.58 -3.48 -29.32
N ILE A 148 -20.77 -3.45 -28.76
CA ILE A 148 -21.17 -2.56 -27.69
C ILE A 148 -21.38 -3.39 -26.42
N ASN A 149 -20.93 -2.87 -25.31
CA ASN A 149 -21.30 -3.38 -23.98
C ASN A 149 -21.70 -2.22 -23.06
N ALA A 150 -22.52 -2.52 -22.08
CA ALA A 150 -22.98 -1.55 -21.09
C ALA A 150 -22.76 -2.09 -19.68
N TRP A 151 -22.41 -1.20 -18.78
CA TRP A 151 -22.18 -1.55 -17.38
C TRP A 151 -22.63 -0.46 -16.43
N THR A 152 -22.72 -0.83 -15.15
CA THR A 152 -22.82 0.10 -14.04
C THR A 152 -21.72 -0.16 -13.04
N THR A 153 -21.44 0.82 -12.16
CA THR A 153 -20.54 0.64 -11.03
C THR A 153 -21.29 0.92 -9.73
N THR A 154 -20.86 0.30 -8.63
CA THR A 154 -21.47 0.58 -7.33
C THR A 154 -21.25 2.05 -6.92
N TRP A 155 -20.13 2.64 -7.35
CA TRP A 155 -19.82 4.05 -7.16
C TRP A 155 -20.84 4.95 -7.88
N ASP A 156 -21.09 4.70 -9.16
CA ASP A 156 -21.99 5.53 -9.97
C ASP A 156 -23.45 5.42 -9.51
N LEU A 157 -23.89 4.23 -9.10
CA LEU A 157 -25.23 4.03 -8.59
C LEU A 157 -25.54 4.84 -7.30
N HIS A 158 -24.55 5.04 -6.43
CA HIS A 158 -24.78 5.65 -5.12
C HIS A 158 -24.28 7.10 -5.02
N LEU A 159 -23.29 7.48 -5.81
CA LEU A 159 -22.59 8.76 -5.66
C LEU A 159 -22.67 9.66 -6.91
N SER A 160 -22.86 9.09 -8.08
CA SER A 160 -22.86 9.83 -9.34
C SER A 160 -24.20 9.61 -10.04
N ASN A 161 -25.12 10.55 -9.92
CA ASN A 161 -26.41 10.48 -10.63
C ASN A 161 -26.18 10.82 -12.11
N ARG A 162 -25.55 9.93 -12.87
CA ARG A 162 -25.39 10.06 -14.31
C ARG A 162 -26.71 9.72 -14.97
N GLY A 163 -27.28 10.69 -15.72
CA GLY A 163 -28.50 10.50 -16.49
C GLY A 163 -28.32 9.55 -17.68
N LYS A 164 -29.39 9.38 -18.45
CA LYS A 164 -29.41 8.57 -19.68
C LYS A 164 -28.22 8.88 -20.57
N GLN A 165 -27.52 7.84 -21.01
CA GLN A 165 -26.38 7.97 -21.90
C GLN A 165 -26.80 7.64 -23.33
N ASN A 166 -26.33 8.43 -24.28
CA ASN A 166 -26.59 8.22 -25.70
C ASN A 166 -25.26 8.02 -26.42
N MET A 167 -25.25 7.11 -27.36
CA MET A 167 -24.14 6.89 -28.27
C MET A 167 -24.63 7.12 -29.70
N VAL A 168 -23.81 7.82 -30.49
CA VAL A 168 -24.09 8.05 -31.90
C VAL A 168 -23.00 7.36 -32.70
N ILE A 169 -23.37 6.45 -33.56
CA ILE A 169 -22.48 5.79 -34.52
C ILE A 169 -22.67 6.51 -35.86
N PRO A 170 -21.65 7.20 -36.40
CA PRO A 170 -21.72 7.81 -37.70
C PRO A 170 -21.83 6.69 -38.75
N PHE A 171 -22.68 6.90 -39.73
CA PHE A 171 -22.94 5.94 -40.81
C PHE A 171 -22.42 6.53 -42.13
N ASP A 172 -21.50 5.79 -42.76
CA ASP A 172 -21.15 6.08 -44.14
C ASP A 172 -21.98 5.18 -45.05
N ARG A 173 -22.77 5.78 -45.98
CA ARG A 173 -23.77 5.09 -46.78
C ARG A 173 -23.18 4.03 -47.71
N GLU A 174 -21.85 3.95 -47.82
CA GLU A 174 -21.15 2.98 -48.66
C GLU A 174 -20.79 1.68 -47.93
N THR A 175 -20.87 1.66 -46.58
CA THR A 175 -20.43 0.51 -45.79
C THR A 175 -21.61 -0.09 -45.02
N GLU A 176 -21.82 -1.40 -45.11
CA GLU A 176 -22.81 -2.07 -44.28
C GLU A 176 -22.38 -2.08 -42.81
N ILE A 177 -23.32 -1.77 -41.91
CA ILE A 177 -23.04 -1.74 -40.47
C ILE A 177 -23.77 -2.87 -39.77
N GLN A 178 -23.08 -3.56 -38.91
CA GLN A 178 -23.64 -4.52 -37.97
C GLN A 178 -23.29 -4.10 -36.54
N ILE A 179 -24.25 -4.07 -35.64
CA ILE A 179 -24.08 -3.73 -34.25
C ILE A 179 -24.44 -4.90 -33.38
N PHE A 180 -23.48 -5.43 -32.66
CA PHE A 180 -23.66 -6.51 -31.70
C PHE A 180 -23.58 -6.00 -30.27
N TYR A 181 -24.44 -6.51 -29.42
CA TYR A 181 -24.29 -6.36 -27.97
C TYR A 181 -23.44 -7.51 -27.42
N ALA A 182 -22.27 -7.17 -26.87
CA ALA A 182 -21.34 -8.12 -26.32
C ALA A 182 -21.84 -8.61 -24.95
N GLN A 183 -22.15 -9.89 -24.85
CA GLN A 183 -22.54 -10.52 -23.60
C GLN A 183 -21.28 -10.90 -22.79
N ASN A 184 -21.05 -10.19 -21.66
CA ASN A 184 -19.88 -10.44 -20.83
C ASN A 184 -20.10 -11.57 -19.80
N ASP A 185 -20.99 -12.49 -20.07
CA ASP A 185 -21.32 -13.68 -19.26
C ASP A 185 -20.87 -15.00 -19.92
N GLY A 186 -20.31 -14.92 -21.13
CA GLY A 186 -19.88 -16.07 -21.92
C GLY A 186 -20.96 -16.62 -22.86
N SER A 187 -22.12 -16.00 -22.93
CA SER A 187 -23.16 -16.30 -23.95
C SER A 187 -22.80 -15.60 -25.28
N GLU A 188 -23.53 -15.98 -26.35
CA GLU A 188 -23.34 -15.42 -27.67
C GLU A 188 -23.72 -13.93 -27.71
N ASP A 189 -22.96 -13.14 -28.47
CA ASP A 189 -23.25 -11.73 -28.71
C ASP A 189 -24.57 -11.59 -29.49
N VAL A 190 -25.38 -10.60 -29.14
CA VAL A 190 -26.71 -10.42 -29.72
C VAL A 190 -26.66 -9.33 -30.80
N LEU A 191 -27.07 -9.64 -32.02
CA LEU A 191 -27.24 -8.65 -33.08
C LEU A 191 -28.39 -7.68 -32.73
N ILE A 192 -28.09 -6.38 -32.68
CA ILE A 192 -29.05 -5.33 -32.33
C ILE A 192 -29.48 -4.54 -33.55
N TYR A 193 -28.59 -4.35 -34.53
CA TYR A 193 -28.83 -3.55 -35.71
C TYR A 193 -28.03 -4.08 -36.91
N GLY A 194 -28.62 -4.04 -38.09
CA GLY A 194 -28.01 -4.45 -39.35
C GLY A 194 -28.60 -5.76 -39.93
N PRO A 195 -28.25 -6.10 -41.19
CA PRO A 195 -28.74 -7.31 -41.82
C PRO A 195 -28.16 -8.57 -41.16
N ASN A 196 -29.01 -9.49 -40.81
CA ASN A 196 -28.62 -10.78 -40.27
C ASN A 196 -28.17 -11.70 -41.42
N GLN A 197 -26.96 -11.50 -41.93
CA GLN A 197 -26.51 -12.24 -43.12
C GLN A 197 -25.99 -13.64 -42.79
N ASN A 198 -25.53 -13.95 -41.57
CA ASN A 198 -25.12 -15.30 -41.22
C ASN A 198 -25.30 -15.60 -39.74
N THR A 199 -26.07 -16.63 -39.44
CA THR A 199 -26.24 -17.21 -38.11
C THR A 199 -25.00 -17.93 -37.57
N GLU A 200 -23.93 -18.02 -38.32
CA GLU A 200 -22.70 -18.71 -37.94
C GLU A 200 -21.60 -17.78 -37.31
N GLU A 201 -21.85 -16.45 -37.32
CA GLU A 201 -20.86 -15.47 -36.80
C GLU A 201 -21.31 -14.77 -35.49
N ASN A 202 -22.23 -15.32 -34.75
CA ASN A 202 -22.47 -14.85 -33.40
C ASN A 202 -21.25 -15.13 -32.54
N GLY A 203 -20.36 -14.14 -32.49
CA GLY A 203 -19.15 -14.23 -31.69
C GLY A 203 -19.48 -14.30 -30.20
N VAL A 204 -18.64 -14.94 -29.42
CA VAL A 204 -18.71 -14.93 -27.96
C VAL A 204 -17.62 -13.99 -27.44
N THR A 205 -18.03 -12.97 -26.69
CA THR A 205 -17.09 -12.07 -26.06
C THR A 205 -16.54 -12.71 -24.77
N LEU A 206 -15.30 -13.18 -24.84
CA LEU A 206 -14.63 -13.82 -23.71
C LEU A 206 -13.79 -12.83 -22.89
N PRO A 207 -13.74 -12.98 -21.56
CA PRO A 207 -12.85 -12.18 -20.73
C PRO A 207 -11.40 -12.53 -21.03
N ARG A 208 -10.54 -11.52 -21.06
CA ARG A 208 -9.11 -11.71 -21.35
C ARG A 208 -8.39 -12.26 -20.12
N LEU A 209 -7.66 -13.37 -20.29
CA LEU A 209 -6.83 -13.99 -19.25
C LEU A 209 -5.48 -13.27 -19.09
N ILE A 210 -5.48 -11.95 -19.01
CA ILE A 210 -4.24 -11.14 -18.99
C ILE A 210 -3.56 -11.16 -17.63
N LEU A 211 -4.29 -11.29 -16.53
CA LEU A 211 -3.74 -11.16 -15.17
C LEU A 211 -2.96 -12.40 -14.73
N MET A 212 -3.29 -13.58 -15.27
CA MET A 212 -2.64 -14.84 -14.91
C MET A 212 -1.14 -14.89 -15.24
N PRO A 213 -0.67 -14.50 -16.44
CA PRO A 213 0.75 -14.51 -16.78
C PRO A 213 1.60 -13.64 -15.84
N TYR A 214 1.08 -12.47 -15.44
CA TYR A 214 1.79 -11.58 -14.52
C TYR A 214 1.85 -12.15 -13.10
N PHE A 215 0.79 -12.83 -12.65
CA PHE A 215 0.79 -13.51 -11.36
C PHE A 215 1.81 -14.65 -11.33
N LEU A 216 1.87 -15.47 -12.39
CA LEU A 216 2.85 -16.54 -12.54
C LEU A 216 4.28 -16.00 -12.61
N LEU A 217 4.49 -14.89 -13.31
CA LEU A 217 5.80 -14.22 -13.39
C LEU A 217 6.23 -13.72 -12.01
N ALA A 218 5.33 -13.11 -11.25
CA ALA A 218 5.62 -12.67 -9.88
C ALA A 218 5.93 -13.86 -8.96
N PHE A 219 5.19 -14.96 -9.08
CA PHE A 219 5.46 -16.18 -8.33
C PHE A 219 6.82 -16.78 -8.67
N LEU A 220 7.15 -16.89 -9.96
CA LEU A 220 8.45 -17.36 -10.41
C LEU A 220 9.60 -16.47 -9.89
N ALA A 221 9.43 -15.16 -9.98
CA ALA A 221 10.39 -14.19 -9.46
C ALA A 221 10.61 -14.38 -7.95
N LEU A 222 9.54 -14.63 -7.18
CA LEU A 222 9.63 -14.89 -5.75
C LEU A 222 10.44 -16.16 -5.47
N VAL A 223 10.19 -17.25 -6.21
CA VAL A 223 10.93 -18.52 -6.07
C VAL A 223 12.40 -18.33 -6.39
N VAL A 224 12.72 -17.63 -7.49
CA VAL A 224 14.12 -17.34 -7.88
C VAL A 224 14.82 -16.51 -6.80
N LEU A 225 14.19 -15.46 -6.30
CA LEU A 225 14.76 -14.62 -5.24
C LEU A 225 14.97 -15.40 -3.94
N ALA A 226 14.05 -16.30 -3.58
CA ALA A 226 14.19 -17.17 -2.41
C ALA A 226 15.38 -18.15 -2.55
N ILE A 227 15.55 -18.74 -3.72
CA ILE A 227 16.70 -19.61 -4.05
C ILE A 227 18.01 -18.81 -3.98
N LEU A 228 18.05 -17.63 -4.62
CA LEU A 228 19.23 -16.75 -4.58
C LEU A 228 19.60 -16.35 -3.15
N ARG A 229 18.62 -16.06 -2.31
CA ARG A 229 18.85 -15.75 -0.89
C ARG A 229 19.53 -16.90 -0.15
N VAL A 230 19.10 -18.14 -0.40
CA VAL A 230 19.69 -19.33 0.21
C VAL A 230 21.10 -19.59 -0.32
N LEU A 231 21.30 -19.53 -1.64
CA LEU A 231 22.60 -19.78 -2.27
C LEU A 231 23.64 -18.71 -1.90
N LEU A 232 23.23 -17.45 -1.85
CA LEU A 232 24.11 -16.32 -1.61
C LEU A 232 24.21 -15.89 -0.14
N ARG A 233 23.74 -16.72 0.79
CA ARG A 233 23.70 -16.40 2.24
C ARG A 233 25.06 -15.97 2.81
N ASN A 234 26.16 -16.40 2.21
CA ASN A 234 27.51 -16.07 2.66
C ASN A 234 27.98 -14.68 2.15
N LYS A 235 27.27 -14.06 1.19
CA LYS A 235 27.62 -12.76 0.60
C LYS A 235 26.68 -11.68 1.11
N GLN A 236 26.95 -11.12 2.27
CA GLN A 236 26.10 -10.16 2.99
C GLN A 236 25.66 -8.96 2.12
N ALA A 237 26.56 -8.41 1.29
CA ALA A 237 26.24 -7.27 0.43
C ALA A 237 25.11 -7.58 -0.58
N ILE A 238 25.08 -8.82 -1.13
CA ILE A 238 24.08 -9.24 -2.12
C ILE A 238 22.76 -9.62 -1.41
N VAL A 239 22.84 -10.26 -0.24
CA VAL A 239 21.68 -10.65 0.55
C VAL A 239 20.82 -9.45 0.91
N VAL A 240 21.41 -8.30 1.26
CA VAL A 240 20.65 -7.06 1.56
C VAL A 240 19.83 -6.59 0.36
N TRP A 241 20.36 -6.69 -0.86
CA TRP A 241 19.60 -6.33 -2.07
C TRP A 241 18.48 -7.33 -2.38
N VAL A 242 18.75 -8.62 -2.20
CA VAL A 242 17.75 -9.68 -2.38
C VAL A 242 16.61 -9.51 -1.36
N ASP A 243 16.92 -9.23 -0.09
CA ASP A 243 15.93 -9.00 0.97
C ASP A 243 15.05 -7.76 0.73
N ARG A 244 15.56 -6.77 -0.02
CA ARG A 244 14.78 -5.61 -0.50
C ARG A 244 13.96 -5.92 -1.74
N ALA A 245 14.39 -6.86 -2.56
CA ALA A 245 13.67 -7.25 -3.78
C ALA A 245 12.51 -8.23 -3.51
N ILE A 246 12.63 -9.13 -2.54
CA ILE A 246 11.61 -10.13 -2.20
C ILE A 246 10.20 -9.53 -1.92
N PRO A 247 10.05 -8.39 -1.21
CA PRO A 247 8.73 -7.77 -1.01
C PRO A 247 8.01 -7.36 -2.30
N PHE A 248 8.71 -7.12 -3.40
CA PHE A 248 8.11 -6.67 -4.65
C PHE A 248 7.13 -7.71 -5.27
N PRO A 249 7.54 -8.96 -5.56
CA PRO A 249 6.60 -9.97 -6.06
C PRO A 249 5.52 -10.32 -5.03
N ILE A 250 5.83 -10.31 -3.73
CA ILE A 250 4.84 -10.55 -2.68
C ILE A 250 3.76 -9.47 -2.69
N SER A 251 4.14 -8.19 -2.79
CA SER A 251 3.19 -7.08 -2.83
C SER A 251 2.29 -7.12 -4.05
N TYR A 252 2.81 -7.52 -5.22
CA TYR A 252 2.02 -7.70 -6.43
C TYR A 252 0.98 -8.82 -6.27
N MET A 253 1.40 -10.00 -5.78
CA MET A 253 0.50 -11.12 -5.54
C MET A 253 -0.59 -10.76 -4.51
N ALA A 254 -0.21 -10.10 -3.41
CA ALA A 254 -1.14 -9.63 -2.40
C ALA A 254 -2.12 -8.60 -2.96
N ALA A 255 -1.65 -7.63 -3.76
CA ALA A 255 -2.49 -6.63 -4.40
C ALA A 255 -3.53 -7.26 -5.31
N GLN A 256 -3.12 -8.23 -6.14
CA GLN A 256 -4.06 -8.96 -7.00
C GLN A 256 -5.10 -9.72 -6.18
N LEU A 257 -4.69 -10.46 -5.15
CA LEU A 257 -5.60 -11.19 -4.28
C LEU A 257 -6.59 -10.26 -3.54
N CYS A 258 -6.14 -9.08 -3.11
CA CYS A 258 -7.00 -8.11 -2.43
C CYS A 258 -7.99 -7.42 -3.37
N THR A 259 -7.66 -7.24 -4.66
CA THR A 259 -8.51 -6.51 -5.62
C THR A 259 -9.44 -7.41 -6.42
N LYS A 260 -8.96 -8.57 -6.83
CA LYS A 260 -9.68 -9.51 -7.74
C LYS A 260 -9.87 -10.91 -7.14
N GLY A 261 -9.24 -11.21 -6.00
CA GLY A 261 -9.19 -12.57 -5.47
C GLY A 261 -8.46 -13.51 -6.41
N PHE A 262 -8.98 -14.73 -6.56
CA PHE A 262 -8.45 -15.74 -7.49
C PHE A 262 -9.00 -15.60 -8.92
N ASN A 263 -9.66 -14.48 -9.25
CA ASN A 263 -10.12 -14.25 -10.60
C ASN A 263 -9.00 -13.59 -11.43
N PHE A 264 -8.50 -14.31 -12.44
CA PHE A 264 -7.43 -13.86 -13.32
C PHE A 264 -7.93 -13.33 -14.66
N THR A 265 -9.24 -13.34 -14.87
CA THR A 265 -9.88 -12.84 -16.08
C THR A 265 -10.41 -11.42 -15.88
N THR A 266 -10.45 -10.65 -16.96
CA THR A 266 -10.98 -9.30 -16.94
C THR A 266 -11.53 -8.87 -18.29
N TYR A 267 -12.62 -8.11 -18.25
CA TYR A 267 -13.14 -7.36 -19.40
C TYR A 267 -12.53 -5.93 -19.47
N SER A 268 -12.01 -5.42 -18.35
CA SER A 268 -11.42 -4.07 -18.22
C SER A 268 -9.94 -4.15 -17.84
N SER A 269 -9.13 -4.74 -18.72
CA SER A 269 -7.71 -5.07 -18.45
C SER A 269 -6.88 -3.86 -18.00
N GLN A 270 -7.04 -2.73 -18.66
CA GLN A 270 -6.25 -1.52 -18.41
C GLN A 270 -6.52 -0.94 -17.01
N ARG A 271 -7.80 -0.84 -16.63
CA ARG A 271 -8.23 -0.35 -15.31
C ARG A 271 -7.73 -1.28 -14.19
N ASP A 272 -8.00 -2.58 -14.33
CA ASP A 272 -7.66 -3.54 -13.30
C ASP A 272 -6.15 -3.64 -13.08
N PHE A 273 -5.37 -3.60 -14.16
CA PHE A 273 -3.92 -3.59 -14.10
C PHE A 273 -3.38 -2.35 -13.39
N CYS A 274 -3.91 -1.15 -13.70
CA CYS A 274 -3.52 0.09 -13.02
C CYS A 274 -3.81 0.04 -11.50
N ILE A 275 -4.99 -0.45 -11.11
CA ILE A 275 -5.34 -0.56 -9.69
C ILE A 275 -4.43 -1.56 -8.96
N ILE A 276 -4.18 -2.73 -9.56
CA ILE A 276 -3.30 -3.76 -8.97
C ILE A 276 -1.89 -3.19 -8.78
N ILE A 277 -1.34 -2.49 -9.78
CA ILE A 277 0.01 -1.90 -9.68
C ILE A 277 0.06 -0.82 -8.60
N LEU A 278 -0.93 0.07 -8.53
CA LEU A 278 -0.96 1.12 -7.50
C LEU A 278 -1.01 0.52 -6.09
N VAL A 279 -1.87 -0.47 -5.86
CA VAL A 279 -1.96 -1.17 -4.58
C VAL A 279 -0.66 -1.92 -4.29
N ALA A 280 -0.06 -2.59 -5.29
CA ALA A 280 1.21 -3.29 -5.13
C ALA A 280 2.35 -2.35 -4.73
N MET A 281 2.44 -1.17 -5.35
CA MET A 281 3.42 -0.15 -4.97
C MET A 281 3.23 0.31 -3.52
N LEU A 282 2.00 0.60 -3.11
CA LEU A 282 1.71 1.01 -1.73
C LEU A 282 2.10 -0.09 -0.73
N LEU A 283 1.73 -1.34 -1.00
CA LEU A 283 2.11 -2.48 -0.15
C LEU A 283 3.62 -2.70 -0.11
N TYR A 284 4.31 -2.54 -1.24
CA TYR A 284 5.77 -2.64 -1.30
C TYR A 284 6.45 -1.59 -0.41
N PHE A 285 6.03 -0.32 -0.52
CA PHE A 285 6.55 0.75 0.36
C PHE A 285 6.22 0.51 1.83
N ALA A 286 5.01 0.01 2.14
CA ALA A 286 4.66 -0.37 3.50
C ALA A 286 5.60 -1.47 4.05
N MET A 287 5.90 -2.51 3.24
CA MET A 287 6.82 -3.58 3.65
C MET A 287 8.27 -3.09 3.84
N LEU A 288 8.71 -2.10 3.06
CA LEU A 288 10.05 -1.51 3.22
C LEU A 288 10.14 -0.67 4.50
N THR A 289 9.13 0.16 4.77
CA THR A 289 9.11 1.02 5.98
C THR A 289 8.95 0.21 7.26
N GLY A 290 8.25 -0.92 7.22
CA GLY A 290 8.08 -1.81 8.36
C GLY A 290 9.32 -2.64 8.72
N LYS A 291 10.28 -2.81 7.78
CA LYS A 291 11.54 -3.55 8.02
C LYS A 291 12.71 -2.68 8.48
N SER A 292 12.60 -1.38 8.36
CA SER A 292 13.63 -0.42 8.74
C SER A 292 13.45 0.06 10.18
#